data_5bd4e6ecdb76009f8b38ab9c1fbc15f5
#
_entry.id   5bd4e6ecdb76009f8b38ab9c1fbc15f5
#
_cell.length_a   1.000
_cell.length_b   1.000
_cell.length_c   1.000
_cell.angle_alpha   90.00
_cell.angle_beta   90.00
_cell.angle_gamma   90.00
#
_symmetry.space_group_name_H-M   'P 1'
#
loop_
_entity.id
_entity.type
_entity.pdbx_description
1 polymer ?
#
loop_
_entity_poly.entity_id
_entity_poly.type
_entity_poly.pdbx_seq_one_letter_code
_entity_poly.pdbx_strand_id
1 'polypeptide(L)'
;MQVVDHAPHAWFLLRDDDTLLLDVNCSHGPVGYAWTMALNEEEAAQYHALGRDVIVQLAEQVQWTAPGVLGSRSPYLGRKVDAETRQRVTLAIKAWNQSD
;
A
#
# COMPACT_ATOMS: atom_id res chain seq x y z
N MET A 1 13.85 1.37 5.37
CA MET A 1 12.39 1.51 5.11
C MET A 1 11.66 1.64 6.43
N GLN A 2 10.74 2.54 6.53
CA GLN A 2 10.10 2.88 7.81
C GLN A 2 8.57 2.93 7.63
N VAL A 3 7.83 2.33 8.57
CA VAL A 3 6.37 2.47 8.64
C VAL A 3 6.05 3.89 9.14
N VAL A 4 5.28 4.63 8.34
CA VAL A 4 4.90 6.02 8.64
C VAL A 4 3.52 6.08 9.28
N ASP A 5 2.59 5.25 8.80
CA ASP A 5 1.22 5.20 9.29
C ASP A 5 0.61 3.84 8.93
N HIS A 6 -0.51 3.51 9.53
CA HIS A 6 -1.22 2.27 9.22
C HIS A 6 -2.67 2.35 9.69
N ALA A 7 -3.51 1.47 9.11
CA ALA A 7 -4.83 1.16 9.65
C ALA A 7 -4.87 -0.35 9.88
N PRO A 8 -5.18 -0.83 11.09
CA PRO A 8 -5.16 -2.25 11.41
C PRO A 8 -5.98 -3.07 10.41
N HIS A 9 -5.36 -4.13 9.88
CA HIS A 9 -5.97 -5.06 8.92
C HIS A 9 -6.35 -4.44 7.57
N ALA A 10 -6.02 -3.17 7.33
CA ALA A 10 -6.38 -2.47 6.10
C ALA A 10 -5.17 -2.10 5.25
N TRP A 11 -4.24 -1.33 5.78
CA TRP A 11 -3.10 -0.87 5.00
C TRP A 11 -1.93 -0.41 5.88
N PHE A 12 -0.74 -0.36 5.25
CA PHE A 12 0.46 0.27 5.81
C PHE A 12 0.98 1.30 4.83
N LEU A 13 1.39 2.44 5.34
CA LEU A 13 2.12 3.45 4.57
C LEU A 13 3.58 3.45 5.05
N LEU A 14 4.51 3.27 4.12
CA LEU A 14 5.94 3.18 4.42
C LEU A 14 6.69 4.24 3.64
N ARG A 15 7.86 4.60 4.14
CA ARG A 15 8.77 5.50 3.45
C ARG A 15 10.12 4.83 3.25
N ASP A 16 10.63 4.90 2.03
CA ASP A 16 11.97 4.45 1.66
C ASP A 16 12.66 5.61 0.96
N ASP A 17 13.56 6.30 1.68
CA ASP A 17 14.15 7.57 1.26
C ASP A 17 13.06 8.59 0.92
N ASP A 18 12.95 9.03 -0.33
CA ASP A 18 11.96 10.00 -0.78
C ASP A 18 10.69 9.36 -1.34
N THR A 19 10.61 8.04 -1.34
CA THR A 19 9.48 7.31 -1.93
C THR A 19 8.52 6.84 -0.85
N LEU A 20 7.23 7.12 -1.04
CA LEU A 20 6.17 6.56 -0.21
C LEU A 20 5.63 5.30 -0.86
N LEU A 21 5.45 4.27 -0.07
CA LEU A 21 4.94 2.96 -0.50
C LEU A 21 3.67 2.66 0.26
N LEU A 22 2.65 2.18 -0.44
CA LEU A 22 1.39 1.78 0.16
C LEU A 22 1.20 0.27 -0.02
N ASP A 23 1.01 -0.42 1.10
CA ASP A 23 0.71 -1.85 1.13
C ASP A 23 -0.73 -2.03 1.60
N VAL A 24 -1.60 -2.46 0.70
CA VAL A 24 -3.04 -2.56 0.96
C VAL A 24 -3.44 -4.02 1.09
N ASN A 25 -4.12 -4.33 2.18
CA ASN A 25 -4.70 -5.66 2.38
C ASN A 25 -6.01 -5.74 1.61
N CYS A 26 -6.02 -6.55 0.56
CA CYS A 26 -7.19 -6.77 -0.28
C CYS A 26 -7.79 -8.13 0.06
N SER A 27 -9.12 -8.17 0.23
CA SER A 27 -9.82 -9.41 0.54
C SER A 27 -10.99 -9.59 -0.40
N HIS A 28 -10.97 -10.69 -1.16
CA HIS A 28 -12.05 -11.08 -2.07
C HIS A 28 -12.45 -12.51 -1.80
N GLY A 29 -13.61 -12.69 -1.15
CA GLY A 29 -14.05 -14.01 -0.77
C GLY A 29 -13.12 -14.64 0.27
N PRO A 30 -12.83 -15.95 0.17
CA PRO A 30 -11.98 -16.64 1.14
C PRO A 30 -10.48 -16.36 0.95
N VAL A 31 -10.08 -15.68 -0.12
CA VAL A 31 -8.67 -15.44 -0.43
C VAL A 31 -8.34 -13.97 -0.27
N GLY A 32 -7.40 -13.67 0.63
CA GLY A 32 -6.85 -12.32 0.81
C GLY A 32 -5.46 -12.23 0.20
N TYR A 33 -5.06 -11.03 -0.20
CA TYR A 33 -3.71 -10.76 -0.69
C TYR A 33 -3.32 -9.32 -0.34
N ALA A 34 -2.03 -9.02 -0.40
CA ALA A 34 -1.53 -7.66 -0.22
C ALA A 34 -1.10 -7.09 -1.57
N TRP A 35 -1.48 -5.84 -1.82
CA TRP A 35 -1.06 -5.11 -3.01
C TRP A 35 -0.14 -3.98 -2.58
N THR A 36 1.09 -4.00 -3.07
CA THR A 36 2.11 -3.02 -2.72
C THR A 36 2.44 -2.17 -3.94
N MET A 37 2.34 -0.85 -3.79
CA MET A 37 2.67 0.09 -4.86
C MET A 37 3.35 1.34 -4.31
N ALA A 38 4.13 2.01 -5.15
CA ALA A 38 4.70 3.31 -4.81
C ALA A 38 3.69 4.41 -5.15
N LEU A 39 3.60 5.43 -4.29
CA LEU A 39 2.82 6.62 -4.60
C LEU A 39 3.53 7.41 -5.71
N ASN A 40 2.75 7.97 -6.65
CA ASN A 40 3.29 8.90 -7.62
C ASN A 40 3.46 10.28 -6.98
N GLU A 41 4.05 11.22 -7.73
CA GLU A 41 4.32 12.56 -7.21
C GLU A 41 3.06 13.30 -6.78
N GLU A 42 1.98 13.16 -7.56
CA GLU A 42 0.71 13.80 -7.25
C GLU A 42 0.10 13.24 -5.96
N GLU A 43 0.07 11.93 -5.81
CA GLU A 43 -0.43 11.27 -4.61
C GLU A 43 0.37 11.64 -3.37
N ALA A 44 1.68 11.67 -3.49
CA ALA A 44 2.57 12.06 -2.39
C ALA A 44 2.34 13.52 -2.00
N ALA A 45 2.19 14.42 -2.98
CA ALA A 45 1.92 15.83 -2.74
C ALA A 45 0.58 16.01 -2.04
N GLN A 46 -0.45 15.30 -2.47
CA GLN A 46 -1.78 15.35 -1.82
C GLN A 46 -1.71 14.86 -0.38
N TYR A 47 -0.96 13.79 -0.14
CA TYR A 47 -0.76 13.29 1.22
C TYR A 47 -0.09 14.33 2.12
N HIS A 48 0.97 14.97 1.63
CA HIS A 48 1.66 16.00 2.41
C HIS A 48 0.77 17.22 2.68
N ALA A 49 -0.15 17.55 1.77
CA ALA A 49 -1.05 18.68 1.92
C ALA A 49 -2.28 18.36 2.78
N LEU A 50 -2.87 17.20 2.61
CA LEU A 50 -4.18 16.85 3.18
C LEU A 50 -4.10 15.76 4.26
N GLY A 51 -3.00 15.04 4.34
CA GLY A 51 -2.76 14.04 5.37
C GLY A 51 -3.37 12.67 5.11
N ARG A 52 -3.66 11.98 6.19
CA ARG A 52 -4.07 10.58 6.20
C ARG A 52 -5.28 10.25 5.32
N ASP A 53 -6.23 11.17 5.19
CA ASP A 53 -7.47 10.92 4.43
C ASP A 53 -7.19 10.56 2.97
N VAL A 54 -6.13 11.11 2.38
CA VAL A 54 -5.70 10.77 1.01
C VAL A 54 -5.35 9.28 0.93
N ILE A 55 -4.64 8.77 1.93
CA ILE A 55 -4.23 7.37 1.96
C ILE A 55 -5.43 6.44 2.19
N VAL A 56 -6.35 6.83 3.07
CA VAL A 56 -7.58 6.07 3.31
C VAL A 56 -8.37 5.91 2.02
N GLN A 57 -8.56 6.99 1.27
CA GLN A 57 -9.29 6.97 0.00
C GLN A 57 -8.56 6.12 -1.05
N LEU A 58 -7.24 6.27 -1.14
CA LEU A 58 -6.44 5.50 -2.09
C LEU A 58 -6.50 4.00 -1.77
N ALA A 59 -6.38 3.63 -0.51
CA ALA A 59 -6.48 2.24 -0.09
C ALA A 59 -7.86 1.65 -0.41
N GLU A 60 -8.92 2.41 -0.19
CA GLU A 60 -10.28 1.98 -0.54
C GLU A 60 -10.43 1.73 -2.04
N GLN A 61 -9.87 2.61 -2.87
CA GLN A 61 -9.89 2.44 -4.32
C GLN A 61 -9.13 1.19 -4.76
N VAL A 62 -7.98 0.93 -4.15
CA VAL A 62 -7.21 -0.28 -4.45
C VAL A 62 -8.03 -1.53 -4.07
N GLN A 63 -8.63 -1.54 -2.90
CA GLN A 63 -9.47 -2.66 -2.45
C GLN A 63 -10.68 -2.86 -3.38
N TRP A 64 -11.34 -1.78 -3.75
CA TRP A 64 -12.53 -1.82 -4.60
C TRP A 64 -12.21 -2.31 -6.01
N THR A 65 -11.11 -1.85 -6.60
CA THR A 65 -10.73 -2.23 -7.97
C THR A 65 -10.00 -3.56 -8.06
N ALA A 66 -9.52 -4.08 -6.94
CA ALA A 66 -8.91 -5.40 -6.81
C ALA A 66 -7.84 -5.68 -7.87
N PRO A 67 -6.72 -4.93 -7.91
CA PRO A 67 -5.75 -5.04 -9.00
C PRO A 67 -5.04 -6.40 -9.06
N GLY A 68 -5.04 -7.18 -7.96
CA GLY A 68 -4.43 -8.50 -7.93
C GLY A 68 -5.33 -9.64 -8.42
N VAL A 69 -6.59 -9.35 -8.74
CA VAL A 69 -7.55 -10.36 -9.19
C VAL A 69 -7.45 -10.51 -10.70
N LEU A 70 -7.47 -11.76 -11.17
CA LEU A 70 -7.45 -12.06 -12.60
C LEU A 70 -8.63 -11.39 -13.30
N GLY A 71 -8.34 -10.68 -14.40
CA GLY A 71 -9.37 -9.95 -15.16
C GLY A 71 -9.70 -8.58 -14.60
N SER A 72 -9.01 -8.13 -13.56
CA SER A 72 -9.22 -6.80 -12.99
C SER A 72 -8.95 -5.70 -14.02
N ARG A 73 -9.76 -4.62 -13.95
CA ARG A 73 -9.56 -3.40 -14.75
C ARG A 73 -9.06 -2.25 -13.89
N SER A 74 -8.42 -2.54 -12.77
CA SER A 74 -7.92 -1.52 -11.86
C SER A 74 -6.94 -0.58 -12.55
N PRO A 75 -7.02 0.75 -12.30
CA PRO A 75 -6.02 1.69 -12.80
C PRO A 75 -4.64 1.50 -12.16
N TYR A 76 -4.55 0.67 -11.12
CA TYR A 76 -3.30 0.43 -10.40
C TYR A 76 -2.55 -0.82 -10.89
N LEU A 77 -3.07 -1.54 -11.89
CA LEU A 77 -2.50 -2.81 -12.35
C LEU A 77 -1.02 -2.74 -12.70
N GLY A 78 -0.57 -1.67 -13.34
CA GLY A 78 0.82 -1.51 -13.76
C GLY A 78 1.73 -0.90 -12.69
N ARG A 79 1.23 -0.70 -11.48
CA ARG A 79 1.95 0.05 -10.44
C ARG A 79 2.52 -0.83 -9.34
N LYS A 80 2.38 -2.14 -9.45
CA LYS A 80 2.92 -3.07 -8.46
C LYS A 80 4.44 -2.95 -8.40
N VAL A 81 4.99 -2.89 -7.19
CA VAL A 81 6.44 -2.88 -6.98
C VAL A 81 7.06 -4.23 -7.34
N ASP A 82 8.38 -4.25 -7.59
CA ASP A 82 9.09 -5.47 -7.87
C ASP A 82 9.18 -6.38 -6.63
N ALA A 83 9.61 -7.63 -6.84
CA ALA A 83 9.68 -8.64 -5.78
C ALA A 83 10.64 -8.24 -4.66
N GLU A 84 11.76 -7.62 -5.00
CA GLU A 84 12.74 -7.17 -4.02
C GLU A 84 12.15 -6.08 -3.11
N THR A 85 11.52 -5.07 -3.69
CA THR A 85 10.87 -3.99 -2.92
C THR A 85 9.75 -4.54 -2.05
N ARG A 86 8.95 -5.46 -2.59
CA ARG A 86 7.87 -6.10 -1.84
C ARG A 86 8.41 -6.86 -0.62
N GLN A 87 9.52 -7.57 -0.79
CA GLN A 87 10.15 -8.29 0.32
C GLN A 87 10.63 -7.33 1.40
N ARG A 88 11.23 -6.21 1.02
CA ARG A 88 11.66 -5.17 1.96
C ARG A 88 10.49 -4.59 2.74
N VAL A 89 9.36 -4.33 2.06
CA VAL A 89 8.13 -3.87 2.70
C VAL A 89 7.63 -4.89 3.72
N THR A 90 7.58 -6.17 3.34
CA THR A 90 7.15 -7.25 4.22
C THR A 90 8.02 -7.32 5.48
N LEU A 91 9.33 -7.24 5.32
CA LEU A 91 10.27 -7.27 6.45
C LEU A 91 10.12 -6.05 7.35
N ALA A 92 9.89 -4.87 6.77
CA ALA A 92 9.69 -3.64 7.54
C ALA A 92 8.41 -3.70 8.38
N ILE A 93 7.33 -4.21 7.80
CA ILE A 93 6.05 -4.38 8.51
C ILE A 93 6.20 -5.40 9.63
N LYS A 94 6.89 -6.52 9.36
CA LYS A 94 7.12 -7.55 10.36
C LYS A 94 7.93 -7.01 11.54
N ALA A 95 8.99 -6.26 11.27
CA ALA A 95 9.81 -5.65 12.31
C ALA A 95 8.99 -4.63 13.12
N TRP A 96 8.17 -3.85 12.48
CA TRP A 96 7.30 -2.88 13.14
C TRP A 96 6.31 -3.57 14.07
N ASN A 97 5.69 -4.66 13.63
CA ASN A 97 4.75 -5.44 14.44
C ASN A 97 5.42 -6.08 15.65
N GLN A 98 6.69 -6.45 15.54
CA GLN A 98 7.46 -7.06 16.65
C GLN A 98 7.96 -6.05 17.66
N SER A 99 8.04 -4.77 17.30
CA SER A 99 8.56 -3.73 18.18
C SER A 99 7.54 -3.24 19.21
N ASP A 100 6.35 -3.71 19.11
CA ASP A 100 5.29 -3.41 20.08
C ASP A 100 5.39 -4.37 21.28
#